data_703571e6ff3051dd8b4b2d42217ddd1d
#
_entry.id   703571e6ff3051dd8b4b2d42217ddd1d
#
_cell.length_a   1.000
_cell.length_b   1.000
_cell.length_c   1.000
_cell.angle_alpha   90.00
_cell.angle_beta   90.00
_cell.angle_gamma   90.00
#
_symmetry.space_group_name_H-M   'P 1'
#
loop_
_entity.id
_entity.type
_entity.pdbx_description
1 polymer ?
#
loop_
_entity_poly.entity_id
_entity_poly.type
_entity_poly.pdbx_seq_one_letter_code
_entity_poly.pdbx_strand_id
1 'polypeptide(L)'
;MKTVKVVAAVIRCEDKIFATARGYGDFKGQWEFPGGKIEPGENPQQALVREIKEELDTEIAVGELITTIEYDYPTFHLSMDCFWCSVVSGELVLKEAQEARWLSVDQLNSVKWTPADIEIVDIIKIMLAEK
;
A
#
# COMPACT_ATOMS: atom_id res chain seq x y z
N MET A 1 22.11 5.13 9.25
CA MET A 1 21.28 4.21 8.46
C MET A 1 20.53 5.00 7.39
N LYS A 2 20.50 4.50 6.18
CA LYS A 2 19.82 5.18 5.06
C LYS A 2 18.32 5.20 5.27
N THR A 3 17.68 6.32 4.98
CA THR A 3 16.22 6.43 4.98
C THR A 3 15.68 6.24 3.57
N VAL A 4 14.74 5.30 3.41
CA VAL A 4 14.06 5.07 2.14
C VAL A 4 12.63 5.60 2.28
N LYS A 5 12.28 6.57 1.43
CA LYS A 5 10.96 7.19 1.42
C LYS A 5 10.08 6.52 0.38
N VAL A 6 8.95 5.98 0.82
CA VAL A 6 8.00 5.28 -0.04
C VAL A 6 6.58 5.76 0.21
N VAL A 7 5.69 5.39 -0.69
CA VAL A 7 4.25 5.67 -0.59
C VAL A 7 3.48 4.37 -0.74
N ALA A 8 2.32 4.30 -0.10
CA ALA A 8 1.44 3.13 -0.18
C ALA A 8 0.00 3.58 -0.41
N ALA A 9 -0.69 2.87 -1.31
CA ALA A 9 -2.07 3.14 -1.65
C ALA A 9 -2.99 2.15 -0.95
N VAL A 10 -3.84 2.65 -0.06
CA VAL A 10 -4.93 1.86 0.50
C VAL A 10 -6.13 2.12 -0.39
N ILE A 11 -6.27 1.29 -1.42
CA ILE A 11 -7.32 1.42 -2.44
C ILE A 11 -8.59 0.83 -1.88
N ARG A 12 -9.61 1.66 -1.75
CA ARG A 12 -10.88 1.26 -1.16
C ARG A 12 -11.99 1.29 -2.19
N CYS A 13 -12.82 0.25 -2.19
CA CYS A 13 -14.04 0.19 -2.98
C CYS A 13 -15.14 -0.35 -2.07
N GLU A 14 -16.12 0.48 -1.76
CA GLU A 14 -17.18 0.18 -0.80
C GLU A 14 -16.57 -0.17 0.56
N ASP A 15 -16.76 -1.40 1.05
CA ASP A 15 -16.25 -1.85 2.34
C ASP A 15 -15.01 -2.75 2.20
N LYS A 16 -14.38 -2.76 1.02
CA LYS A 16 -13.23 -3.64 0.75
C LYS A 16 -11.98 -2.84 0.41
N ILE A 17 -10.85 -3.44 0.74
CA ILE A 17 -9.52 -2.86 0.57
C ILE A 17 -8.67 -3.80 -0.29
N PHE A 18 -7.99 -3.24 -1.29
CA PHE A 18 -7.15 -4.00 -2.21
C PHE A 18 -5.77 -4.25 -1.62
N ALA A 19 -5.32 -5.50 -1.69
CA ALA A 19 -3.98 -5.89 -1.23
C ALA A 19 -3.35 -6.86 -2.21
N THR A 20 -2.02 -6.86 -2.26
CA THR A 20 -1.25 -7.72 -3.15
C THR A 20 -0.22 -8.53 -2.38
N ALA A 21 0.06 -9.75 -2.85
CA ALA A 21 1.12 -10.58 -2.30
C ALA A 21 2.40 -10.38 -3.10
N ARG A 22 3.53 -10.22 -2.40
CA ARG A 22 4.82 -10.02 -3.05
C ARG A 22 5.21 -11.25 -3.87
N GLY A 23 5.60 -11.05 -5.12
CA GLY A 23 5.96 -12.12 -6.04
C GLY A 23 7.42 -12.53 -5.98
N TYR A 24 8.30 -11.71 -5.41
CA TYR A 24 9.74 -11.96 -5.38
C TYR A 24 10.42 -11.19 -4.26
N GLY A 25 11.69 -11.48 -4.02
CA GLY A 25 12.53 -10.75 -3.08
C GLY A 25 12.22 -11.09 -1.63
N ASP A 26 12.63 -10.17 -0.74
CA ASP A 26 12.38 -10.31 0.69
C ASP A 26 10.88 -10.28 0.96
N PHE A 27 10.44 -11.10 1.91
CA PHE A 27 9.05 -11.25 2.30
C PHE A 27 8.13 -11.77 1.18
N LYS A 28 8.69 -12.52 0.21
CA LYS A 28 7.89 -13.16 -0.84
C LYS A 28 6.72 -13.94 -0.24
N GLY A 29 5.53 -13.74 -0.83
CA GLY A 29 4.31 -14.38 -0.36
C GLY A 29 3.59 -13.64 0.75
N GLN A 30 4.22 -12.63 1.35
CA GLN A 30 3.55 -11.77 2.32
C GLN A 30 2.79 -10.67 1.59
N TRP A 31 1.78 -10.13 2.26
CA TRP A 31 0.86 -9.16 1.67
C TRP A 31 1.24 -7.73 2.00
N GLU A 32 0.90 -6.83 1.10
CA GLU A 32 1.22 -5.41 1.25
C GLU A 32 0.21 -4.56 0.49
N PHE A 33 0.19 -3.27 0.79
CA PHE A 33 -0.53 -2.30 -0.01
C PHE A 33 0.38 -1.87 -1.16
N PRO A 34 -0.15 -1.73 -2.38
CA PRO A 34 0.69 -1.36 -3.52
C PRO A 34 1.26 0.05 -3.38
N GLY A 35 2.42 0.27 -3.92
CA GLY A 35 3.12 1.54 -3.87
C GLY A 35 4.57 1.39 -4.27
N GLY A 36 5.41 2.32 -3.86
CA GLY A 36 6.83 2.27 -4.17
C GLY A 36 7.58 3.52 -3.73
N LYS A 37 8.78 3.68 -4.26
CA LYS A 37 9.67 4.77 -3.85
C LYS A 37 9.27 6.11 -4.47
N ILE A 38 9.47 7.18 -3.70
CA ILE A 38 9.31 8.55 -4.19
C ILE A 38 10.58 8.89 -4.96
N GLU A 39 10.42 9.36 -6.19
CA GLU A 39 11.54 9.78 -7.02
C GLU A 39 11.84 11.28 -6.83
N PRO A 40 13.08 11.72 -7.15
CA PRO A 40 13.43 13.13 -7.05
C PRO A 40 12.47 14.01 -7.84
N GLY A 41 12.02 15.10 -7.21
CA GLY A 41 11.10 16.04 -7.85
C GLY A 41 9.63 15.70 -7.72
N GLU A 42 9.29 14.55 -7.17
CA GLU A 42 7.91 14.15 -6.94
C GLU A 42 7.46 14.48 -5.53
N ASN A 43 6.19 14.90 -5.39
CA ASN A 43 5.56 14.85 -4.08
C ASN A 43 4.99 13.43 -3.85
N PRO A 44 4.59 13.08 -2.61
CA PRO A 44 4.08 11.73 -2.32
C PRO A 44 2.89 11.32 -3.19
N GLN A 45 1.96 12.23 -3.44
CA GLN A 45 0.77 11.93 -4.24
C GLN A 45 1.13 11.62 -5.69
N GLN A 46 2.04 12.40 -6.28
CA GLN A 46 2.51 12.16 -7.66
C GLN A 46 3.22 10.82 -7.76
N ALA A 47 4.06 10.49 -6.79
CA ALA A 47 4.76 9.21 -6.75
C ALA A 47 3.76 8.05 -6.72
N LEU A 48 2.71 8.18 -5.91
CA LEU A 48 1.72 7.12 -5.76
C LEU A 48 0.93 6.91 -7.06
N VAL A 49 0.49 7.97 -7.70
CA VAL A 49 -0.22 7.87 -9.00
C VAL A 49 0.67 7.16 -10.03
N ARG A 50 1.95 7.54 -10.10
CA ARG A 50 2.90 6.92 -11.03
C ARG A 50 3.12 5.44 -10.72
N GLU A 51 3.38 5.11 -9.46
CA GLU A 51 3.64 3.72 -9.05
C GLU A 51 2.47 2.80 -9.35
N ILE A 52 1.25 3.24 -9.05
CA ILE A 52 0.07 2.40 -9.32
C ILE A 52 -0.16 2.25 -10.83
N LYS A 53 0.13 3.28 -11.61
CA LYS A 53 0.06 3.18 -13.07
C LYS A 53 1.07 2.18 -13.60
N GLU A 54 2.30 2.21 -13.08
CA GLU A 54 3.36 1.28 -13.48
C GLU A 54 3.09 -0.15 -13.05
N GLU A 55 2.67 -0.36 -11.80
CA GLU A 55 2.48 -1.69 -11.24
C GLU A 55 1.18 -2.38 -11.66
N LEU A 56 0.10 -1.62 -11.77
CA LEU A 56 -1.25 -2.17 -11.92
C LEU A 56 -1.98 -1.67 -13.17
N ASP A 57 -1.33 -0.85 -13.97
CA ASP A 57 -1.92 -0.22 -15.17
C ASP A 57 -3.27 0.44 -14.86
N THR A 58 -3.34 1.14 -13.73
CA THR A 58 -4.57 1.70 -13.19
C THR A 58 -4.34 3.14 -12.77
N GLU A 59 -5.31 4.00 -13.04
CA GLU A 59 -5.31 5.37 -12.56
C GLU A 59 -6.11 5.46 -11.27
N ILE A 60 -5.51 6.10 -10.26
CA ILE A 60 -6.16 6.29 -8.97
C ILE A 60 -6.29 7.77 -8.65
N ALA A 61 -7.28 8.07 -7.81
CA ALA A 61 -7.37 9.36 -7.13
C ALA A 61 -6.81 9.18 -5.72
N VAL A 62 -5.86 10.03 -5.35
CA VAL A 62 -5.24 9.99 -4.02
C VAL A 62 -6.05 10.90 -3.10
N GLY A 63 -6.54 10.33 -2.01
CA GLY A 63 -7.32 11.05 -1.01
C GLY A 63 -6.48 11.48 0.18
N GLU A 64 -7.05 11.36 1.38
CA GLU A 64 -6.40 11.83 2.60
C GLU A 64 -5.25 10.92 3.03
N LEU A 65 -4.24 11.54 3.63
CA LEU A 65 -3.16 10.80 4.29
C LEU A 65 -3.74 10.07 5.50
N ILE A 66 -3.51 8.76 5.57
CA ILE A 66 -3.92 7.96 6.72
C ILE A 66 -2.91 8.16 7.85
N THR A 67 -1.64 7.94 7.53
CA THR A 67 -0.53 8.03 8.48
C THR A 67 0.79 7.92 7.72
N THR A 68 1.87 8.27 8.42
CA THR A 68 3.23 7.99 7.96
C THR A 68 3.82 6.94 8.89
N ILE A 69 4.21 5.80 8.33
CA ILE A 69 4.82 4.72 9.08
C ILE A 69 6.34 4.88 9.06
N GLU A 70 6.96 4.84 10.24
CA GLU A 70 8.41 4.82 10.38
C GLU A 70 8.80 3.44 10.90
N TYR A 71 9.64 2.74 10.16
CA TYR A 71 10.01 1.37 10.53
C TYR A 71 11.48 1.10 10.24
N ASP A 72 12.19 0.54 11.22
CA ASP A 72 13.59 0.19 11.08
C ASP A 72 13.75 -1.27 10.66
N TYR A 73 14.18 -1.47 9.42
CA TYR A 73 14.67 -2.76 8.95
C TYR A 73 16.17 -2.87 9.30
N PRO A 74 16.76 -4.07 9.29
CA PRO A 74 18.16 -4.24 9.69
C PRO A 74 19.16 -3.34 8.95
N THR A 75 18.91 -3.02 7.67
CA THR A 75 19.85 -2.28 6.84
C THR A 75 19.40 -0.88 6.44
N PHE A 76 18.16 -0.49 6.76
CA PHE A 76 17.64 0.83 6.39
C PHE A 76 16.44 1.22 7.23
N HIS A 77 16.15 2.52 7.25
CA HIS A 77 14.95 3.07 7.87
C HIS A 77 13.91 3.32 6.78
N LEU A 78 12.69 2.81 6.96
CA LEU A 78 11.58 3.04 6.04
C LEU A 78 10.71 4.17 6.56
N SER A 79 10.42 5.14 5.69
CA SER A 79 9.43 6.18 5.94
C SER A 79 8.36 6.06 4.87
N MET A 80 7.15 5.68 5.24
CA MET A 80 6.08 5.34 4.30
C MET A 80 4.83 6.17 4.52
N ASP A 81 4.49 7.00 3.54
CA ASP A 81 3.24 7.78 3.54
C ASP A 81 2.12 6.93 2.97
N CYS A 82 1.07 6.72 3.75
CA CYS A 82 -0.06 5.85 3.38
C CYS A 82 -1.31 6.69 3.16
N PHE A 83 -1.91 6.56 1.98
CA PHE A 83 -3.06 7.37 1.57
C PHE A 83 -4.28 6.51 1.25
N TRP A 84 -5.47 7.01 1.60
CA TRP A 84 -6.71 6.47 1.04
C TRP A 84 -6.74 6.78 -0.45
N CYS A 85 -7.08 5.79 -1.26
CA CYS A 85 -7.17 5.94 -2.71
C CYS A 85 -8.43 5.30 -3.26
N SER A 86 -8.83 5.73 -4.46
CA SER A 86 -9.93 5.11 -5.21
C SER A 86 -9.50 4.93 -6.65
N VAL A 87 -10.09 3.94 -7.33
CA VAL A 87 -9.83 3.69 -8.75
C VAL A 87 -10.62 4.70 -9.59
N VAL A 88 -9.93 5.38 -10.49
CA VAL A 88 -10.56 6.27 -11.48
C VAL A 88 -10.80 5.51 -12.76
N SER A 89 -9.80 4.77 -13.24
CA SER A 89 -9.91 3.95 -14.44
C SER A 89 -8.87 2.84 -14.42
N GLY A 90 -9.12 1.76 -15.17
CA GLY A 90 -8.25 0.60 -15.24
C GLY A 90 -8.80 -0.58 -14.45
N GLU A 91 -8.12 -1.71 -14.54
CA GLU A 91 -8.63 -2.98 -14.03
C GLU A 91 -7.75 -3.64 -12.96
N LEU A 92 -6.77 -2.92 -12.43
CA LEU A 92 -5.83 -3.46 -11.43
C LEU A 92 -5.11 -4.71 -11.97
N VAL A 93 -4.41 -4.54 -13.09
CA VAL A 93 -3.67 -5.61 -13.75
C VAL A 93 -2.41 -5.94 -12.96
N LEU A 94 -2.24 -7.21 -12.57
CA LEU A 94 -1.05 -7.65 -11.84
C LEU A 94 0.12 -7.87 -12.78
N LYS A 95 1.20 -7.10 -12.62
CA LYS A 95 2.42 -7.24 -13.43
C LYS A 95 3.53 -7.97 -12.67
N GLU A 96 3.67 -7.71 -11.38
CA GLU A 96 4.75 -8.27 -10.57
C GLU A 96 4.25 -9.02 -9.33
N ALA A 97 3.06 -8.72 -8.87
CA ALA A 97 2.51 -9.36 -7.69
C ALA A 97 2.11 -10.81 -7.99
N GLN A 98 2.26 -11.66 -7.00
CA GLN A 98 1.90 -13.08 -7.11
C GLN A 98 0.39 -13.28 -7.10
N GLU A 99 -0.31 -12.47 -6.30
CA GLU A 99 -1.76 -12.59 -6.07
C GLU A 99 -2.31 -11.25 -5.62
N ALA A 100 -3.61 -11.05 -5.78
CA ALA A 100 -4.30 -9.88 -5.24
C ALA A 100 -5.65 -10.30 -4.68
N ARG A 101 -6.11 -9.55 -3.67
CA ARG A 101 -7.43 -9.76 -3.06
C ARG A 101 -8.05 -8.44 -2.66
N TRP A 102 -9.37 -8.41 -2.71
CA TRP A 102 -10.17 -7.39 -2.05
C TRP A 102 -10.58 -7.94 -0.68
N LEU A 103 -10.17 -7.26 0.38
CA LEU A 103 -10.40 -7.73 1.76
C LEU A 103 -11.36 -6.80 2.49
N SER A 104 -12.38 -7.38 3.11
CA SER A 104 -13.22 -6.63 4.05
C SER A 104 -12.42 -6.43 5.35
N VAL A 105 -12.90 -5.55 6.23
CA VAL A 105 -12.24 -5.30 7.53
C VAL A 105 -12.05 -6.61 8.30
N ASP A 106 -13.06 -7.47 8.28
CA ASP A 106 -13.00 -8.77 8.99
C ASP A 106 -11.96 -9.71 8.40
N GLN A 107 -11.58 -9.51 7.14
CA GLN A 107 -10.63 -10.36 6.44
C GLN A 107 -9.18 -9.84 6.50
N LEU A 108 -8.96 -8.66 7.04
CA LEU A 108 -7.61 -8.09 7.11
C LEU A 108 -6.63 -8.98 7.87
N ASN A 109 -7.09 -9.77 8.83
CA ASN A 109 -6.25 -10.73 9.56
C ASN A 109 -6.12 -12.07 8.86
N SER A 110 -6.74 -12.27 7.70
CA SER A 110 -6.70 -13.56 7.00
C SER A 110 -5.43 -13.78 6.20
N VAL A 111 -4.60 -12.77 6.07
CA VAL A 111 -3.34 -12.83 5.33
C VAL A 111 -2.20 -12.35 6.21
N LYS A 112 -0.97 -12.78 5.86
CA LYS A 112 0.22 -12.35 6.59
C LYS A 112 0.81 -11.11 5.89
N TRP A 113 0.81 -9.99 6.61
CA TRP A 113 1.31 -8.72 6.10
C TRP A 113 2.81 -8.57 6.29
N THR A 114 3.45 -7.77 5.43
CA THR A 114 4.85 -7.36 5.64
C THR A 114 4.93 -6.54 6.93
N PRO A 115 6.12 -6.50 7.59
CA PRO A 115 6.23 -5.86 8.91
C PRO A 115 5.71 -4.41 8.98
N ALA A 116 6.10 -3.57 8.05
CA ALA A 116 5.65 -2.17 8.06
C ALA A 116 4.14 -2.05 7.84
N ASP A 117 3.57 -2.91 6.98
CA ASP A 117 2.15 -2.84 6.63
C ASP A 117 1.24 -3.34 7.75
N ILE A 118 1.74 -4.13 8.69
CA ILE A 118 0.97 -4.51 9.88
C ILE A 118 0.50 -3.26 10.62
N GLU A 119 1.36 -2.24 10.73
CA GLU A 119 1.01 -1.01 11.44
C GLU A 119 -0.11 -0.25 10.72
N ILE A 120 -0.10 -0.24 9.37
CA ILE A 120 -1.18 0.39 8.61
C ILE A 120 -2.51 -0.35 8.85
N VAL A 121 -2.47 -1.67 8.82
CA VAL A 121 -3.66 -2.53 9.02
C VAL A 121 -4.30 -2.23 10.37
N ASP A 122 -3.49 -2.12 11.43
CA ASP A 122 -4.00 -1.84 12.76
C ASP A 122 -4.70 -0.47 12.81
N ILE A 123 -4.12 0.54 12.16
CA ILE A 123 -4.71 1.89 12.10
C ILE A 123 -6.03 1.87 11.31
N ILE A 124 -6.04 1.19 10.16
CA ILE A 124 -7.23 1.08 9.32
C ILE A 124 -8.39 0.43 10.06
N LYS A 125 -8.11 -0.62 10.82
CA LYS A 125 -9.15 -1.29 11.63
C LYS A 125 -9.78 -0.34 12.62
N ILE A 126 -8.98 0.47 13.29
CA ILE A 126 -9.47 1.46 14.25
C ILE A 126 -10.33 2.49 13.53
N MET A 127 -9.85 3.05 12.42
CA MET A 127 -10.56 4.07 11.66
C MET A 127 -11.92 3.57 11.16
N LEU A 128 -11.97 2.36 10.62
CA LEU A 128 -13.20 1.80 10.06
C LEU A 128 -14.17 1.33 11.13
N ALA A 129 -13.68 0.95 12.31
CA ALA A 129 -14.52 0.54 13.42
C ALA A 129 -15.27 1.71 14.06
N GLU A 130 -14.81 2.95 13.85
CA GLU A 130 -15.42 4.15 14.40
C GLU A 130 -16.61 4.66 13.58
N LYS A 131 -16.99 3.98 12.53
CA LYS A 131 -18.09 4.41 11.65
C LYS A 131 -19.39 3.72 11.97
#